data_2d131a475d51238cb34b8f8b56ac2beb
#
_entry.id   2d131a475d51238cb34b8f8b56ac2beb
#
_cell.length_a   1.000
_cell.length_b   1.000
_cell.length_c   1.000
_cell.angle_alpha   90.00
_cell.angle_beta   90.00
_cell.angle_gamma   90.00
#
_symmetry.space_group_name_H-M   'P 1'
#
loop_
_entity.id
_entity.type
_entity.pdbx_description
1 polymer ?
#
loop_
_entity_poly.entity_id
_entity_poly.type
_entity_poly.pdbx_seq_one_letter_code
_entity_poly.pdbx_strand_id
1 'polypeptide(L)'
;IVYGSLDSVEVIDADANKGAFMSPVLLMNENPFTAKEAHEVEAFGPVSTIMPYKKAEDAIALSKLGKGSLVSTIVTADHKIAQQYVVGAASHHGRILVLNNECAKESTGHGSPLPLLVHGGPGRAGGGEEMGGLRGVKHYLQRTAIQGSPTTITAITNIYQQYAAGKDPGKHPFTKYFEELEVGEQIINEKRTITSEDIDKFADLSGDHFYAHIKTTNFEGTMFEQQVVHGYFIMSIAAGLF
;
A
#
# COMPACT_ATOMS: atom_id res chain seq x y z
N ILE A 1 -24.04 -16.53 -19.98
CA ILE A 1 -24.38 -15.15 -19.59
C ILE A 1 -25.42 -15.25 -18.48
N VAL A 2 -25.16 -14.57 -17.37
CA VAL A 2 -26.10 -14.49 -16.24
C VAL A 2 -26.90 -13.19 -16.30
N TYR A 3 -26.26 -12.14 -16.82
CA TYR A 3 -26.89 -10.83 -17.01
C TYR A 3 -26.30 -10.15 -18.24
N GLY A 4 -27.11 -9.31 -18.88
CA GLY A 4 -26.75 -8.61 -20.11
C GLY A 4 -26.93 -9.43 -21.37
N SER A 5 -26.62 -8.81 -22.51
CA SER A 5 -26.73 -9.43 -23.85
C SER A 5 -25.60 -8.92 -24.73
N LEU A 6 -25.25 -9.70 -25.74
CA LEU A 6 -24.33 -9.31 -26.82
C LEU A 6 -25.08 -8.71 -28.03
N ASP A 7 -26.40 -8.59 -27.93
CA ASP A 7 -27.23 -7.97 -28.95
C ASP A 7 -26.97 -6.47 -29.06
N SER A 8 -27.74 -5.81 -29.92
CA SER A 8 -27.61 -4.37 -30.15
C SER A 8 -27.72 -3.57 -28.85
N VAL A 9 -26.86 -2.59 -28.69
CA VAL A 9 -26.87 -1.64 -27.57
C VAL A 9 -27.51 -0.34 -28.03
N GLU A 10 -28.37 0.22 -27.19
CA GLU A 10 -28.88 1.58 -27.42
C GLU A 10 -27.78 2.59 -27.02
N VAL A 11 -27.41 3.47 -27.94
CA VAL A 11 -26.41 4.53 -27.71
C VAL A 11 -27.08 5.88 -27.70
N ILE A 12 -26.57 6.79 -26.89
CA ILE A 12 -27.05 8.19 -26.79
C ILE A 12 -26.04 9.07 -27.51
N ASP A 13 -26.54 9.93 -28.43
CA ASP A 13 -25.75 10.89 -29.20
C ASP A 13 -24.58 10.29 -29.98
N ALA A 14 -24.69 9.02 -30.39
CA ALA A 14 -23.67 8.31 -31.16
C ALA A 14 -24.30 7.40 -32.21
N ASP A 15 -23.52 7.04 -33.23
CA ASP A 15 -23.90 6.06 -34.24
C ASP A 15 -23.40 4.68 -33.80
N ALA A 16 -24.32 3.78 -33.44
CA ALA A 16 -24.01 2.43 -32.98
C ALA A 16 -23.16 1.63 -33.95
N ASN A 17 -23.15 1.98 -35.25
CA ASN A 17 -22.38 1.26 -36.30
C ASN A 17 -20.96 1.80 -36.49
N LYS A 18 -20.61 2.91 -35.81
CA LYS A 18 -19.31 3.57 -35.93
C LYS A 18 -18.44 3.48 -34.69
N GLY A 19 -18.73 2.56 -33.78
CA GLY A 19 -17.97 2.39 -32.56
C GLY A 19 -18.08 0.98 -31.99
N ALA A 20 -17.24 0.68 -31.04
CA ALA A 20 -17.26 -0.60 -30.31
C ALA A 20 -18.13 -0.46 -29.05
N PHE A 21 -19.43 -0.39 -29.24
CA PHE A 21 -20.39 -0.25 -28.15
C PHE A 21 -20.84 -1.63 -27.67
N MET A 22 -20.91 -1.81 -26.36
CA MET A 22 -21.31 -3.04 -25.73
C MET A 22 -22.02 -2.76 -24.41
N SER A 23 -23.13 -3.42 -24.16
CA SER A 23 -23.77 -3.40 -22.83
C SER A 23 -22.97 -4.21 -21.81
N PRO A 24 -23.04 -3.89 -20.51
CA PRO A 24 -22.42 -4.72 -19.46
C PRO A 24 -22.91 -6.17 -19.51
N VAL A 25 -21.96 -7.09 -19.46
CA VAL A 25 -22.23 -8.53 -19.47
C VAL A 25 -21.62 -9.19 -18.24
N LEU A 26 -22.41 -10.00 -17.57
CA LEU A 26 -21.99 -10.83 -16.46
C LEU A 26 -22.03 -12.31 -16.85
N LEU A 27 -20.90 -12.95 -16.74
CA LEU A 27 -20.73 -14.38 -17.02
C LEU A 27 -20.64 -15.18 -15.72
N MET A 28 -21.01 -16.45 -15.79
CA MET A 28 -20.75 -17.43 -14.74
C MET A 28 -19.81 -18.50 -15.27
N ASN A 29 -18.73 -18.74 -14.58
CA ASN A 29 -17.83 -19.87 -14.83
C ASN A 29 -17.95 -20.87 -13.67
N GLU A 30 -18.74 -21.92 -13.86
CA GLU A 30 -18.99 -22.95 -12.84
C GLU A 30 -17.78 -23.87 -12.62
N ASN A 31 -16.84 -23.90 -13.58
CA ASN A 31 -15.65 -24.74 -13.52
C ASN A 31 -14.37 -23.90 -13.65
N PRO A 32 -14.13 -22.95 -12.72
CA PRO A 32 -13.13 -21.91 -12.90
C PRO A 32 -11.67 -22.41 -12.94
N PHE A 33 -11.40 -23.63 -12.48
CA PHE A 33 -10.06 -24.23 -12.55
C PHE A 33 -9.76 -24.95 -13.87
N THR A 34 -10.79 -25.28 -14.65
CA THR A 34 -10.64 -26.07 -15.88
C THR A 34 -11.00 -25.31 -17.13
N ALA A 35 -11.92 -24.36 -17.05
CA ALA A 35 -12.30 -23.49 -18.15
C ALA A 35 -11.26 -22.34 -18.28
N LYS A 36 -10.40 -22.44 -19.26
CA LYS A 36 -9.22 -21.56 -19.41
C LYS A 36 -9.55 -20.17 -19.98
N GLU A 37 -10.61 -20.07 -20.74
CA GLU A 37 -10.95 -18.86 -21.51
C GLU A 37 -11.08 -17.63 -20.63
N ALA A 38 -11.69 -17.77 -19.44
CA ALA A 38 -11.86 -16.68 -18.50
C ALA A 38 -10.54 -16.17 -17.89
N HIS A 39 -9.46 -16.94 -17.99
CA HIS A 39 -8.13 -16.58 -17.49
C HIS A 39 -7.16 -16.18 -18.61
N GLU A 40 -7.35 -16.71 -19.81
CA GLU A 40 -6.43 -16.53 -20.94
C GLU A 40 -6.87 -15.41 -21.88
N VAL A 41 -8.19 -15.15 -21.98
CA VAL A 41 -8.75 -14.11 -22.84
C VAL A 41 -9.11 -12.88 -22.00
N GLU A 42 -8.49 -11.76 -22.30
CA GLU A 42 -8.86 -10.46 -21.73
C GLU A 42 -10.01 -9.87 -22.56
N ALA A 43 -11.19 -9.80 -21.97
CA ALA A 43 -12.31 -9.08 -22.55
C ALA A 43 -12.14 -7.58 -22.28
N PHE A 44 -11.58 -6.84 -23.21
CA PHE A 44 -11.34 -5.40 -23.09
C PHE A 44 -12.66 -4.60 -23.25
N GLY A 45 -13.53 -4.73 -22.24
CA GLY A 45 -14.87 -4.15 -22.24
C GLY A 45 -15.60 -4.39 -20.94
N PRO A 46 -16.88 -4.01 -20.85
CA PRO A 46 -17.67 -4.14 -19.60
C PRO A 46 -18.13 -5.57 -19.37
N VAL A 47 -17.19 -6.50 -19.29
CA VAL A 47 -17.41 -7.93 -19.06
C VAL A 47 -16.84 -8.33 -17.71
N SER A 48 -17.66 -8.99 -16.90
CA SER A 48 -17.23 -9.57 -15.62
C SER A 48 -17.60 -11.04 -15.56
N THR A 49 -16.75 -11.85 -14.90
CA THR A 49 -17.00 -13.28 -14.74
C THR A 49 -17.05 -13.66 -13.26
N ILE A 50 -18.16 -14.25 -12.82
CA ILE A 50 -18.29 -14.85 -11.50
C ILE A 50 -17.60 -16.21 -11.52
N MET A 51 -16.74 -16.46 -10.54
CA MET A 51 -16.03 -17.71 -10.35
C MET A 51 -16.23 -18.19 -8.91
N PRO A 52 -17.18 -19.12 -8.67
CA PRO A 52 -17.42 -19.63 -7.32
C PRO A 52 -16.21 -20.41 -6.80
N TYR A 53 -15.93 -20.25 -5.51
CA TYR A 53 -14.89 -21.01 -4.81
C TYR A 53 -15.40 -21.45 -3.44
N LYS A 54 -14.74 -22.43 -2.81
CA LYS A 54 -15.19 -23.01 -1.54
C LYS A 54 -14.39 -22.51 -0.34
N LYS A 55 -13.12 -22.16 -0.53
CA LYS A 55 -12.20 -21.76 0.53
C LYS A 55 -11.22 -20.69 0.03
N ALA A 56 -10.58 -19.99 0.96
CA ALA A 56 -9.68 -18.87 0.64
C ALA A 56 -8.51 -19.27 -0.28
N GLU A 57 -7.98 -20.48 -0.10
CA GLU A 57 -6.89 -21.02 -0.95
C GLU A 57 -7.32 -21.14 -2.41
N ASP A 58 -8.57 -21.50 -2.66
CA ASP A 58 -9.13 -21.58 -4.02
C ASP A 58 -9.19 -20.17 -4.65
N ALA A 59 -9.63 -19.16 -3.90
CA ALA A 59 -9.65 -17.78 -4.37
C ALA A 59 -8.25 -17.27 -4.73
N ILE A 60 -7.24 -17.57 -3.88
CA ILE A 60 -5.85 -17.26 -4.13
C ILE A 60 -5.36 -17.94 -5.42
N ALA A 61 -5.65 -19.23 -5.57
CA ALA A 61 -5.25 -19.98 -6.75
C ALA A 61 -5.89 -19.43 -8.03
N LEU A 62 -7.20 -19.13 -8.00
CA LEU A 62 -7.95 -18.55 -9.13
C LEU A 62 -7.39 -17.17 -9.52
N SER A 63 -7.10 -16.32 -8.55
CA SER A 63 -6.59 -14.97 -8.82
C SER A 63 -5.23 -14.96 -9.53
N LYS A 64 -4.49 -16.07 -9.47
CA LYS A 64 -3.17 -16.22 -10.11
C LYS A 64 -3.24 -16.76 -11.54
N LEU A 65 -4.35 -17.37 -11.94
CA LEU A 65 -4.49 -18.02 -13.25
C LEU A 65 -4.42 -17.01 -14.42
N GLY A 66 -4.76 -15.75 -14.19
CA GLY A 66 -4.61 -14.67 -15.16
C GLY A 66 -3.16 -14.27 -15.47
N LYS A 67 -2.16 -14.83 -14.75
CA LYS A 67 -0.72 -14.60 -14.98
C LYS A 67 -0.27 -13.15 -14.81
N GLY A 68 -0.97 -12.41 -14.02
CA GLY A 68 -0.68 -11.02 -13.68
C GLY A 68 -1.86 -10.08 -13.91
N SER A 69 -2.09 -9.21 -12.95
CA SER A 69 -3.11 -8.15 -13.06
C SER A 69 -2.62 -6.84 -12.44
N LEU A 70 -3.25 -5.73 -12.83
CA LEU A 70 -2.96 -4.41 -12.27
C LEU A 70 -3.44 -4.33 -10.82
N VAL A 71 -4.65 -4.79 -10.56
CA VAL A 71 -5.33 -4.63 -9.28
C VAL A 71 -6.09 -5.88 -8.90
N SER A 72 -6.10 -6.18 -7.62
CA SER A 72 -7.03 -7.12 -6.98
C SER A 72 -7.68 -6.45 -5.77
N THR A 73 -8.90 -6.85 -5.45
CA THR A 73 -9.62 -6.36 -4.26
C THR A 73 -10.12 -7.54 -3.45
N ILE A 74 -9.87 -7.52 -2.14
CA ILE A 74 -10.49 -8.44 -1.19
C ILE A 74 -11.38 -7.66 -0.24
N VAL A 75 -12.60 -8.16 -0.04
CA VAL A 75 -13.56 -7.61 0.92
C VAL A 75 -13.70 -8.61 2.06
N THR A 76 -13.17 -8.27 3.22
CA THR A 76 -13.22 -9.12 4.40
C THR A 76 -12.99 -8.33 5.68
N ALA A 77 -13.69 -8.71 6.76
CA ALA A 77 -13.43 -8.22 8.11
C ALA A 77 -12.43 -9.10 8.89
N ASP A 78 -12.07 -10.27 8.34
CA ASP A 78 -11.12 -11.18 8.96
C ASP A 78 -9.69 -10.88 8.50
N HIS A 79 -8.88 -10.37 9.42
CA HIS A 79 -7.48 -10.00 9.17
C HIS A 79 -6.60 -11.20 8.80
N LYS A 80 -6.92 -12.42 9.29
CA LYS A 80 -6.17 -13.64 8.92
C LYS A 80 -6.42 -14.02 7.48
N ILE A 81 -7.68 -13.94 7.04
CA ILE A 81 -8.05 -14.16 5.63
C ILE A 81 -7.43 -13.09 4.74
N ALA A 82 -7.45 -11.81 5.17
CA ALA A 82 -6.79 -10.73 4.44
C ALA A 82 -5.28 -10.99 4.29
N GLN A 83 -4.59 -11.35 5.37
CA GLN A 83 -3.17 -11.69 5.36
C GLN A 83 -2.89 -12.89 4.44
N GLN A 84 -3.66 -13.96 4.57
CA GLN A 84 -3.51 -15.17 3.76
C GLN A 84 -3.64 -14.86 2.26
N TYR A 85 -4.64 -14.06 1.88
CA TYR A 85 -4.83 -13.65 0.49
C TYR A 85 -3.67 -12.77 -0.01
N VAL A 86 -3.31 -11.74 0.73
CA VAL A 86 -2.24 -10.82 0.35
C VAL A 86 -0.92 -11.56 0.17
N VAL A 87 -0.49 -12.34 1.15
CA VAL A 87 0.76 -13.11 1.07
C VAL A 87 0.72 -14.13 -0.07
N GLY A 88 -0.42 -14.80 -0.25
CA GLY A 88 -0.57 -15.84 -1.26
C GLY A 88 -0.67 -15.32 -2.70
N ALA A 89 -1.19 -14.10 -2.91
CA ALA A 89 -1.52 -13.57 -4.24
C ALA A 89 -0.64 -12.38 -4.67
N ALA A 90 0.09 -11.74 -3.76
CA ALA A 90 0.82 -10.49 -4.02
C ALA A 90 1.77 -10.56 -5.22
N SER A 91 2.40 -11.70 -5.47
CA SER A 91 3.31 -11.89 -6.61
C SER A 91 2.61 -11.82 -7.99
N HIS A 92 1.27 -11.80 -8.04
CA HIS A 92 0.49 -11.78 -9.27
C HIS A 92 -0.30 -10.48 -9.48
N HIS A 93 -0.22 -9.54 -8.54
CA HIS A 93 -0.97 -8.29 -8.60
C HIS A 93 -0.07 -7.09 -8.33
N GLY A 94 -0.22 -6.02 -9.08
CA GLY A 94 0.51 -4.77 -8.87
C GLY A 94 0.04 -4.03 -7.62
N ARG A 95 -1.26 -4.16 -7.30
CA ARG A 95 -1.89 -3.57 -6.13
C ARG A 95 -2.97 -4.49 -5.57
N ILE A 96 -3.07 -4.55 -4.26
CA ILE A 96 -4.17 -5.23 -3.57
C ILE A 96 -4.86 -4.21 -2.66
N LEU A 97 -6.15 -4.01 -2.89
CA LEU A 97 -7.02 -3.22 -2.02
C LEU A 97 -7.75 -4.15 -1.06
N VAL A 98 -7.59 -3.89 0.24
CA VAL A 98 -8.29 -4.62 1.30
C VAL A 98 -9.40 -3.73 1.85
N LEU A 99 -10.65 -4.11 1.60
CA LEU A 99 -11.84 -3.37 2.03
C LEU A 99 -12.53 -4.04 3.21
N ASN A 100 -12.86 -3.23 4.20
CA ASN A 100 -13.71 -3.58 5.32
C ASN A 100 -14.49 -2.34 5.81
N ASN A 101 -15.24 -2.46 6.89
CA ASN A 101 -16.05 -1.36 7.42
C ASN A 101 -15.24 -0.14 7.88
N GLU A 102 -13.95 -0.32 8.20
CA GLU A 102 -13.09 0.75 8.69
C GLU A 102 -12.65 1.72 7.59
N CYS A 103 -12.59 1.26 6.34
CA CYS A 103 -12.05 2.06 5.24
C CYS A 103 -12.99 2.19 4.03
N ALA A 104 -14.12 1.50 4.01
CA ALA A 104 -14.98 1.44 2.82
C ALA A 104 -15.51 2.81 2.36
N LYS A 105 -15.76 3.74 3.29
CA LYS A 105 -16.26 5.09 2.96
C LYS A 105 -15.18 6.03 2.43
N GLU A 106 -13.98 5.92 2.96
CA GLU A 106 -12.83 6.79 2.65
C GLU A 106 -11.94 6.20 1.56
N SER A 107 -12.20 4.96 1.15
CA SER A 107 -11.42 4.31 0.11
C SER A 107 -11.56 5.03 -1.23
N THR A 108 -10.43 5.29 -1.88
CA THR A 108 -10.39 5.84 -3.24
C THR A 108 -10.84 4.82 -4.30
N GLY A 109 -11.21 3.61 -3.87
CA GLY A 109 -11.50 2.48 -4.74
C GLY A 109 -10.23 1.85 -5.32
N HIS A 110 -10.40 0.68 -5.90
CA HIS A 110 -9.31 0.04 -6.63
C HIS A 110 -9.08 0.75 -7.97
N GLY A 111 -7.89 0.65 -8.52
CA GLY A 111 -7.56 1.26 -9.80
C GLY A 111 -7.14 2.72 -9.73
N SER A 112 -7.35 3.44 -8.63
CA SER A 112 -6.86 4.80 -8.47
C SER A 112 -5.34 4.81 -8.25
N PRO A 113 -4.54 5.35 -9.18
CA PRO A 113 -3.10 5.48 -8.99
C PRO A 113 -2.85 6.66 -8.06
N LEU A 114 -2.55 6.38 -6.80
CA LEU A 114 -2.12 7.40 -5.84
C LEU A 114 -0.61 7.63 -5.97
N PRO A 115 -0.11 8.83 -5.60
CA PRO A 115 1.33 9.07 -5.50
C PRO A 115 2.00 7.99 -4.65
N LEU A 116 3.18 7.56 -5.03
CA LEU A 116 3.98 6.49 -4.41
C LEU A 116 3.43 5.07 -4.57
N LEU A 117 2.24 4.87 -5.12
CA LEU A 117 1.76 3.54 -5.47
C LEU A 117 2.32 3.11 -6.84
N VAL A 118 2.54 1.82 -6.96
CA VAL A 118 2.90 1.22 -8.25
C VAL A 118 1.68 1.24 -9.16
N HIS A 119 1.81 1.83 -10.36
CA HIS A 119 0.84 1.71 -11.43
C HIS A 119 1.39 0.76 -12.49
N GLY A 120 0.88 -0.42 -12.49
CA GLY A 120 1.35 -1.54 -13.30
C GLY A 120 1.19 -2.83 -12.54
N GLY A 121 1.75 -3.90 -13.04
CA GLY A 121 1.70 -5.21 -12.37
C GLY A 121 2.65 -6.21 -13.01
N PRO A 122 2.75 -7.40 -12.43
CA PRO A 122 3.63 -8.45 -12.91
C PRO A 122 3.08 -9.10 -14.17
N GLY A 123 3.95 -9.79 -14.90
CA GLY A 123 3.59 -10.65 -16.02
C GLY A 123 2.76 -9.93 -17.07
N ARG A 124 1.59 -10.47 -17.35
CA ARG A 124 0.65 -9.97 -18.37
C ARG A 124 0.20 -8.52 -18.14
N ALA A 125 0.08 -8.09 -16.88
CA ALA A 125 -0.38 -6.73 -16.57
C ALA A 125 0.56 -5.67 -17.15
N GLY A 126 1.83 -5.97 -17.23
CA GLY A 126 2.84 -5.02 -17.68
C GLY A 126 2.99 -3.86 -16.69
N GLY A 127 3.99 -3.10 -16.89
CA GLY A 127 4.32 -1.94 -16.11
C GLY A 127 5.80 -1.66 -16.24
N GLY A 128 6.24 -0.47 -15.90
CA GLY A 128 7.64 -0.14 -16.03
C GLY A 128 8.03 1.00 -15.11
N GLU A 129 9.25 0.94 -14.64
CA GLU A 129 9.94 2.03 -13.99
C GLU A 129 11.21 2.32 -14.77
N GLU A 130 11.69 3.55 -14.67
CA GLU A 130 12.99 3.87 -15.23
C GLU A 130 14.10 3.06 -14.56
N MET A 131 14.94 2.47 -15.39
CA MET A 131 15.97 1.51 -15.02
C MET A 131 17.29 2.24 -14.76
N GLY A 132 17.59 2.54 -13.50
CA GLY A 132 18.86 3.15 -13.12
C GLY A 132 19.22 2.87 -11.66
N GLY A 133 20.46 2.46 -11.37
CA GLY A 133 20.96 2.20 -10.03
C GLY A 133 20.06 1.27 -9.22
N LEU A 134 19.68 1.67 -8.01
CA LEU A 134 18.78 0.90 -7.13
C LEU A 134 17.38 0.68 -7.74
N ARG A 135 16.90 1.57 -8.60
CA ARG A 135 15.61 1.37 -9.29
C ARG A 135 15.68 0.20 -10.24
N GLY A 136 16.77 0.05 -10.98
CA GLY A 136 17.01 -1.09 -11.84
C GLY A 136 17.01 -2.41 -11.05
N VAL A 137 17.69 -2.45 -9.90
CA VAL A 137 17.66 -3.64 -9.02
C VAL A 137 16.24 -3.92 -8.54
N LYS A 138 15.51 -2.91 -8.07
CA LYS A 138 14.13 -3.05 -7.61
C LYS A 138 13.16 -3.48 -8.72
N HIS A 139 13.48 -3.19 -9.98
CA HIS A 139 12.67 -3.61 -11.11
C HIS A 139 12.59 -5.14 -11.26
N TYR A 140 13.67 -5.84 -10.92
CA TYR A 140 13.69 -7.30 -10.91
C TYR A 140 13.01 -7.92 -9.69
N LEU A 141 12.59 -7.10 -8.73
CA LEU A 141 11.84 -7.53 -7.56
C LEU A 141 10.36 -7.17 -7.74
N GLN A 142 9.48 -8.15 -7.54
CA GLN A 142 8.05 -7.88 -7.54
C GLN A 142 7.67 -7.01 -6.35
N ARG A 143 7.00 -5.91 -6.63
CA ARG A 143 6.39 -5.03 -5.63
C ARG A 143 4.89 -5.02 -5.78
N THR A 144 4.19 -5.10 -4.67
CA THR A 144 2.74 -5.03 -4.63
C THR A 144 2.34 -4.01 -3.58
N ALA A 145 1.54 -3.02 -3.96
CA ALA A 145 0.96 -2.08 -3.01
C ALA A 145 -0.24 -2.71 -2.30
N ILE A 146 -0.29 -2.55 -0.99
CA ILE A 146 -1.40 -3.00 -0.16
C ILE A 146 -2.10 -1.77 0.41
N GLN A 147 -3.42 -1.69 0.25
CA GLN A 147 -4.24 -0.60 0.77
C GLN A 147 -5.30 -1.17 1.71
N GLY A 148 -5.52 -0.51 2.82
CA GLY A 148 -6.50 -0.91 3.83
C GLY A 148 -6.48 0.01 5.05
N SER A 149 -7.27 -0.27 6.07
CA SER A 149 -7.19 0.47 7.33
C SER A 149 -5.83 0.25 8.02
N PRO A 150 -5.34 1.20 8.83
CA PRO A 150 -4.08 1.03 9.56
C PRO A 150 -4.02 -0.28 10.37
N THR A 151 -5.10 -0.64 11.06
CA THR A 151 -5.20 -1.87 11.85
C THR A 151 -5.06 -3.11 10.96
N THR A 152 -5.74 -3.13 9.81
CA THR A 152 -5.68 -4.24 8.87
C THR A 152 -4.29 -4.38 8.25
N ILE A 153 -3.68 -3.27 7.84
CA ILE A 153 -2.33 -3.28 7.26
C ILE A 153 -1.30 -3.77 8.29
N THR A 154 -1.40 -3.31 9.55
CA THR A 154 -0.57 -3.80 10.64
C THR A 154 -0.71 -5.32 10.81
N ALA A 155 -1.94 -5.83 10.82
CA ALA A 155 -2.20 -7.27 10.99
C ALA A 155 -1.67 -8.11 9.81
N ILE A 156 -1.69 -7.58 8.59
CA ILE A 156 -1.19 -8.28 7.38
C ILE A 156 0.34 -8.30 7.35
N THR A 157 0.97 -7.17 7.63
CA THR A 157 2.41 -6.97 7.41
C THR A 157 3.26 -7.25 8.63
N ASN A 158 2.66 -7.31 9.82
CA ASN A 158 3.32 -7.28 11.13
C ASN A 158 4.20 -6.03 11.34
N ILE A 159 3.95 -4.96 10.59
CA ILE A 159 4.60 -3.66 10.74
C ILE A 159 3.54 -2.67 11.20
N TYR A 160 3.73 -2.11 12.41
CA TYR A 160 2.77 -1.15 12.97
C TYR A 160 2.59 0.05 12.05
N GLN A 161 1.33 0.36 11.78
CA GLN A 161 0.93 1.57 11.06
C GLN A 161 0.39 2.60 12.07
N GLN A 162 0.77 3.85 11.89
CA GLN A 162 0.25 4.93 12.73
C GLN A 162 -1.28 4.91 12.74
N TYR A 163 -1.87 5.03 13.92
CA TYR A 163 -3.32 4.93 14.17
C TYR A 163 -3.93 3.52 14.10
N ALA A 164 -3.14 2.48 13.92
CA ALA A 164 -3.65 1.11 14.10
C ALA A 164 -4.10 0.90 15.54
N ALA A 165 -5.08 0.04 15.75
CA ALA A 165 -5.47 -0.43 17.08
C ALA A 165 -4.24 -1.01 17.79
N GLY A 166 -3.91 -0.43 18.97
CA GLY A 166 -2.58 -0.53 19.56
C GLY A 166 -2.13 -1.91 19.97
N LYS A 167 -0.85 -2.15 19.82
CA LYS A 167 -0.10 -3.04 20.71
C LYS A 167 0.45 -2.24 21.87
N ASP A 168 0.45 -2.84 23.04
CA ASP A 168 1.19 -2.32 24.20
C ASP A 168 2.66 -2.11 23.78
N PRO A 169 3.27 -0.95 24.04
CA PRO A 169 4.68 -0.75 23.77
C PRO A 169 5.47 -1.70 24.67
N GLY A 170 5.97 -2.75 24.11
CA GLY A 170 6.64 -3.81 24.86
C GLY A 170 7.83 -3.34 25.70
N LYS A 171 8.61 -4.28 26.24
CA LYS A 171 9.84 -3.98 26.96
C LYS A 171 10.82 -3.20 26.08
N HIS A 172 11.59 -2.32 26.68
CA HIS A 172 12.66 -1.59 26.02
C HIS A 172 13.59 -2.57 25.25
N PRO A 173 13.95 -2.29 23.97
CA PRO A 173 14.70 -3.24 23.14
C PRO A 173 16.05 -3.65 23.73
N PHE A 174 16.74 -2.77 24.47
CA PHE A 174 18.00 -3.09 25.12
C PHE A 174 17.87 -4.03 26.34
N THR A 175 16.67 -4.41 26.74
CA THR A 175 16.40 -5.42 27.76
C THR A 175 15.93 -6.74 27.17
N LYS A 176 15.89 -6.84 25.84
CA LYS A 176 15.47 -8.02 25.09
C LYS A 176 16.62 -8.56 24.27
N TYR A 177 16.64 -9.87 24.10
CA TYR A 177 17.44 -10.49 23.04
C TYR A 177 16.79 -10.23 21.68
N PHE A 178 17.58 -10.38 20.62
CA PHE A 178 17.08 -10.16 19.24
C PHE A 178 15.85 -11.01 18.91
N GLU A 179 15.80 -12.26 19.40
CA GLU A 179 14.70 -13.20 19.21
C GLU A 179 13.42 -12.83 19.98
N GLU A 180 13.54 -11.91 20.93
CA GLU A 180 12.40 -11.40 21.72
C GLU A 180 11.79 -10.12 21.13
N LEU A 181 12.43 -9.56 20.08
CA LEU A 181 11.92 -8.37 19.40
C LEU A 181 10.79 -8.74 18.44
N GLU A 182 9.71 -8.00 18.50
CA GLU A 182 8.57 -8.17 17.62
C GLU A 182 8.40 -6.99 16.68
N VAL A 183 8.11 -7.27 15.40
CA VAL A 183 7.80 -6.24 14.42
C VAL A 183 6.49 -5.52 14.82
N GLY A 184 6.56 -4.20 14.87
CA GLY A 184 5.44 -3.36 15.31
C GLY A 184 5.44 -3.07 16.82
N GLU A 185 6.42 -3.52 17.56
CA GLU A 185 6.64 -3.13 18.94
C GLU A 185 6.92 -1.63 19.05
N GLN A 186 6.37 -0.98 20.07
CA GLN A 186 6.56 0.45 20.32
C GLN A 186 7.31 0.65 21.63
N ILE A 187 8.18 1.63 21.63
CA ILE A 187 8.91 2.07 22.80
C ILE A 187 8.45 3.49 23.13
N ILE A 188 7.97 3.69 24.32
CA ILE A 188 7.57 4.99 24.85
C ILE A 188 8.54 5.36 25.97
N ASN A 189 9.33 6.39 25.71
CA ASN A 189 10.29 6.92 26.67
C ASN A 189 9.76 8.19 27.34
N GLU A 190 10.45 8.63 28.40
CA GLU A 190 10.17 9.89 29.06
C GLU A 190 10.37 11.07 28.10
N LYS A 191 9.60 12.13 28.33
CA LYS A 191 9.74 13.38 27.56
C LYS A 191 11.03 14.09 27.92
N ARG A 192 11.82 14.43 26.93
CA ARG A 192 12.95 15.34 27.06
C ARG A 192 12.65 16.66 26.35
N THR A 193 12.83 17.77 27.06
CA THR A 193 12.74 19.10 26.46
C THR A 193 14.10 19.47 25.88
N ILE A 194 14.13 19.87 24.62
CA ILE A 194 15.31 20.40 23.95
C ILE A 194 15.31 21.92 24.14
N THR A 195 16.38 22.45 24.72
CA THR A 195 16.54 23.89 24.94
C THR A 195 17.32 24.55 23.80
N SER A 196 17.22 25.88 23.68
CA SER A 196 18.06 26.66 22.75
C SER A 196 19.56 26.41 23.00
N GLU A 197 19.96 26.25 24.24
CA GLU A 197 21.38 25.98 24.60
C GLU A 197 21.82 24.60 24.08
N ASP A 198 20.92 23.60 24.12
CA ASP A 198 21.22 22.28 23.54
C ASP A 198 21.41 22.36 22.04
N ILE A 199 20.63 23.19 21.33
CA ILE A 199 20.73 23.39 19.89
C ILE A 199 22.08 24.10 19.56
N ASP A 200 22.42 25.13 20.30
CA ASP A 200 23.66 25.86 20.11
C ASP A 200 24.90 24.96 20.34
N LYS A 201 24.89 24.16 21.41
CA LYS A 201 25.95 23.17 21.68
C LYS A 201 26.07 22.12 20.56
N PHE A 202 24.97 21.68 20.01
CA PHE A 202 25.01 20.73 18.90
C PHE A 202 25.50 21.37 17.62
N ALA A 203 25.15 22.63 17.34
CA ALA A 203 25.69 23.39 16.23
C ALA A 203 27.25 23.52 16.32
N ASP A 204 27.75 23.84 17.51
CA ASP A 204 29.21 23.93 17.76
C ASP A 204 29.90 22.57 17.59
N LEU A 205 29.28 21.49 18.10
CA LEU A 205 29.84 20.15 18.00
C LEU A 205 29.86 19.62 16.57
N SER A 206 28.79 19.86 15.81
CA SER A 206 28.60 19.33 14.45
C SER A 206 29.24 20.24 13.37
N GLY A 207 29.43 21.50 13.67
CA GLY A 207 29.81 22.54 12.70
C GLY A 207 28.65 23.02 11.83
N ASP A 208 27.42 22.54 12.10
CA ASP A 208 26.22 22.93 11.34
C ASP A 208 25.62 24.21 11.93
N HIS A 209 26.10 25.34 11.46
CA HIS A 209 25.63 26.68 11.81
C HIS A 209 24.64 27.24 10.78
N PHE A 210 23.80 26.39 10.20
CA PHE A 210 22.73 26.85 9.30
C PHE A 210 21.82 27.85 10.04
N TYR A 211 21.48 28.95 9.39
CA TYR A 211 20.80 30.09 10.01
C TYR A 211 19.56 29.72 10.84
N ALA A 212 18.80 28.66 10.43
CA ALA A 212 17.61 28.21 11.15
C ALA A 212 17.92 27.61 12.53
N HIS A 213 19.17 27.23 12.79
CA HIS A 213 19.62 26.64 14.04
C HIS A 213 20.26 27.67 14.99
N ILE A 214 20.43 28.91 14.55
CA ILE A 214 21.12 29.94 15.31
C ILE A 214 20.12 30.82 16.04
N LYS A 215 20.20 30.86 17.38
CA LYS A 215 19.30 31.61 18.26
C LYS A 215 19.25 33.13 17.96
N THR A 216 20.35 33.72 17.53
CA THR A 216 20.44 35.15 17.23
C THR A 216 19.99 35.54 15.84
N THR A 217 19.54 34.60 15.03
CA THR A 217 19.03 34.85 13.68
C THR A 217 17.73 35.64 13.74
N ASN A 218 17.62 36.68 12.93
CA ASN A 218 16.35 37.32 12.66
C ASN A 218 15.59 36.45 11.63
N PHE A 219 14.47 35.90 12.03
CA PHE A 219 13.64 35.01 11.20
C PHE A 219 12.61 35.76 10.32
N GLU A 220 12.54 37.09 10.41
CA GLU A 220 11.63 37.89 9.60
C GLU A 220 11.88 37.68 8.10
N GLY A 221 10.85 37.33 7.36
CA GLY A 221 10.94 37.04 5.92
C GLY A 221 11.54 35.67 5.56
N THR A 222 11.84 34.82 6.52
CA THR A 222 12.27 33.45 6.29
C THR A 222 11.10 32.46 6.40
N MET A 223 11.33 31.20 6.04
CA MET A 223 10.34 30.12 6.20
C MET A 223 10.17 29.62 7.64
N PHE A 224 11.02 30.07 8.57
CA PHE A 224 11.01 29.66 9.96
C PHE A 224 10.63 30.85 10.85
N GLU A 225 9.78 30.61 11.84
CA GLU A 225 9.33 31.63 12.78
C GLU A 225 10.21 31.71 14.04
N GLN A 226 11.02 30.69 14.28
CA GLN A 226 11.89 30.57 15.45
C GLN A 226 13.04 29.60 15.19
N GLN A 227 13.98 29.53 16.14
CA GLN A 227 15.09 28.57 16.11
C GLN A 227 14.56 27.13 15.98
N VAL A 228 15.10 26.37 15.03
CA VAL A 228 14.72 25.00 14.72
C VAL A 228 15.80 24.02 15.17
N VAL A 229 15.40 22.88 15.70
CA VAL A 229 16.32 21.82 16.12
C VAL A 229 16.90 21.10 14.89
N HIS A 230 18.19 20.78 14.91
CA HIS A 230 18.82 19.95 13.89
C HIS A 230 18.18 18.56 13.85
N GLY A 231 17.89 18.05 12.65
CA GLY A 231 17.30 16.73 12.48
C GLY A 231 18.16 15.59 13.09
N TYR A 232 19.47 15.66 12.87
CA TYR A 232 20.42 14.70 13.46
C TYR A 232 20.53 14.82 14.98
N PHE A 233 20.32 16.00 15.55
CA PHE A 233 20.27 16.17 16.99
C PHE A 233 19.05 15.45 17.60
N ILE A 234 17.89 15.56 16.96
CA ILE A 234 16.69 14.82 17.38
C ILE A 234 16.95 13.31 17.34
N MET A 235 17.57 12.82 16.28
CA MET A 235 17.93 11.41 16.16
C MET A 235 18.92 10.96 17.26
N SER A 236 19.91 11.80 17.56
CA SER A 236 20.91 11.51 18.63
C SER A 236 20.26 11.48 20.00
N ILE A 237 19.32 12.40 20.29
CA ILE A 237 18.56 12.39 21.53
C ILE A 237 17.66 11.18 21.59
N ALA A 238 16.96 10.85 20.51
CA ALA A 238 16.12 9.66 20.46
C ALA A 238 16.93 8.41 20.78
N ALA A 239 18.11 8.26 20.19
CA ALA A 239 19.01 7.15 20.49
C ALA A 239 19.50 7.14 21.96
N GLY A 240 19.69 8.30 22.57
CA GLY A 240 20.12 8.42 23.96
C GLY A 240 19.00 8.24 25.00
N LEU A 241 17.76 8.14 24.57
CA LEU A 241 16.60 7.85 25.41
C LEU A 241 16.28 6.34 25.46
N PHE A 242 16.96 5.55 24.68
CA PHE A 242 16.86 4.09 24.70
C PHE A 242 17.60 3.48 25.88
#